data_c2b9b4239581ab28d15d5469019a10a5
#
_entry.id   c2b9b4239581ab28d15d5469019a10a5
#
_cell.length_a   1.000
_cell.length_b   1.000
_cell.length_c   1.000
_cell.angle_alpha   90.00
_cell.angle_beta   90.00
_cell.angle_gamma   90.00
#
_symmetry.space_group_name_H-M   'P 1'
#
loop_
_entity.id
_entity.type
_entity.pdbx_description
1 polymer ?
#
loop_
_entity_poly.entity_id
_entity_poly.type
_entity_poly.pdbx_seq_one_letter_code
_entity_poly.pdbx_strand_id
1 'polypeptide(L)' 'MLSDFGFVFLFILGAVVLFLIVMGVAW' A
#
# COMPACT_ATOMS: atom_id res chain seq x y z
N MET A 1 11.43 -16.46 3.37
CA MET A 1 10.30 -17.04 2.66
C MET A 1 9.03 -16.29 2.96
N LEU A 2 8.40 -16.63 4.11
CA LEU A 2 7.18 -15.93 4.51
C LEU A 2 7.40 -14.45 4.71
N SER A 3 8.55 -14.09 5.25
CA SER A 3 8.86 -12.69 5.52
C SER A 3 9.00 -11.89 4.22
N ASP A 4 9.56 -12.51 3.20
CA ASP A 4 9.74 -11.82 1.91
C ASP A 4 8.39 -11.52 1.28
N PHE A 5 7.51 -12.50 1.29
CA PHE A 5 6.17 -12.31 0.74
C PHE A 5 5.39 -11.27 1.53
N GLY A 6 5.51 -11.32 2.85
CA GLY A 6 4.84 -10.34 3.71
C GLY A 6 5.34 -8.93 3.49
N PHE A 7 6.63 -8.78 3.25
CA PHE A 7 7.21 -7.47 3.01
C PHE A 7 6.65 -6.83 1.75
N VAL A 8 6.59 -7.59 0.68
CA VAL A 8 6.04 -7.10 -0.58
C VAL A 8 4.56 -6.76 -0.41
N PHE A 9 3.85 -7.60 0.31
CA PHE A 9 2.44 -7.39 0.57
C PHE A 9 2.22 -6.06 1.31
N LEU A 10 3.01 -5.81 2.33
CA LEU A 10 2.89 -4.58 3.10
C LEU A 10 3.21 -3.35 2.25
N PHE A 11 4.18 -3.48 1.37
CA PHE A 11 4.55 -2.37 0.50
C PHE A 11 3.39 -2.02 -0.43
N ILE A 12 2.80 -3.03 -1.03
CA ILE A 12 1.68 -2.82 -1.94
C ILE A 12 0.49 -2.23 -1.19
N LEU A 13 0.23 -2.75 -0.01
CA LEU A 13 -0.87 -2.24 0.81
C LEU A 13 -0.67 -0.76 1.12
N GLY A 14 0.53 -0.39 1.54
CA GLY A 14 0.83 1.01 1.82
C GLY A 14 0.66 1.90 0.61
N ALA A 15 1.10 1.43 -0.54
CA ALA A 15 0.96 2.20 -1.77
C ALA A 15 -0.51 2.42 -2.14
N VAL A 16 -1.31 1.38 -1.99
CA VAL A 16 -2.75 1.49 -2.29
C VAL A 16 -3.42 2.45 -1.33
N VAL A 17 -3.10 2.36 -0.05
CA VAL A 17 -3.67 3.25 0.95
C VAL A 17 -3.30 4.71 0.65
N LEU A 18 -2.03 4.93 0.36
CA LEU A 18 -1.56 6.28 0.04
C LEU A 18 -2.26 6.83 -1.20
N PHE A 19 -2.41 5.99 -2.21
CA PHE A 19 -3.10 6.37 -3.43
C PHE A 19 -4.55 6.78 -3.14
N LEU A 20 -5.24 6.00 -2.31
CA LEU A 20 -6.62 6.29 -1.96
C LEU A 20 -6.74 7.59 -1.17
N ILE A 21 -5.79 7.84 -0.27
CA ILE A 21 -5.81 9.06 0.52
C ILE A 21 -5.67 10.28 -0.40
N VAL A 22 -4.72 10.24 -1.31
CA VAL A 22 -4.50 11.33 -2.26
C VAL A 22 -5.72 11.56 -3.12
N MET A 23 -6.31 10.48 -3.61
CA MET A 23 -7.52 10.59 -4.42
C MET A 23 -8.68 11.16 -3.64
N GLY A 24 -8.82 10.75 -2.40
CA GLY A 24 -9.88 11.25 -1.54
C GLY A 24 -9.72 12.72 -1.22
N VAL A 25 -8.49 13.16 -1.02
CA VAL A 25 -8.21 14.57 -0.71
C VAL A 25 -8.31 15.44 -1.97
N ALA A 26 -7.79 14.92 -3.07
CA ALA A 26 -7.80 15.67 -4.32
C ALA A 26 -9.18 15.76 -4.95
N TRP A 27 -10.01 14.75 -4.67
CA TRP A 27 -11.39 14.75 -5.15
C TRP A 27 -12.25 15.63 -4.27
#